data_dfac00a5be014311671270de3679ccdd
#
_entry.id   dfac00a5be014311671270de3679ccdd
#
_cell.length_a   1.000
_cell.length_b   1.000
_cell.length_c   1.000
_cell.angle_alpha   90.00
_cell.angle_beta   90.00
_cell.angle_gamma   90.00
#
_symmetry.space_group_name_H-M   'P 1'
#
loop_
_entity.id
_entity.type
_entity.pdbx_description
1 polymer ?
#
loop_
_entity_poly.entity_id
_entity_poly.type
_entity_poly.pdbx_seq_one_letter_code
_entity_poly.pdbx_strand_id
1 'polypeptide(L)'
;MEMQLLENELSGCAYPGRGIVIGRSADGTKAVTAYFIMGRSANSRNRVFVEDKEGIRTEAFDPSKLEDPSLIIYAPVRVLGKKTIVTNGDQTDTVYDLMSTGKTFEESLRTREFEPDAPNFTPRISGLMTVDNGEYDYAMSILKSHNGNPNQCDRF
;
A
#
# COMPACT_ATOMS: atom_id res chain seq x y z
N MET A 1 1.95 -8.72 -24.43
CA MET A 1 1.26 -8.80 -23.12
C MET A 1 -0.21 -8.59 -23.40
N GLU A 2 -1.05 -9.53 -23.00
CA GLU A 2 -2.49 -9.42 -23.20
C GLU A 2 -3.07 -8.46 -22.16
N MET A 3 -3.89 -7.48 -22.60
CA MET A 3 -4.55 -6.57 -21.68
C MET A 3 -5.69 -7.29 -20.97
N GLN A 4 -5.66 -7.30 -19.64
CA GLN A 4 -6.73 -7.82 -18.81
C GLN A 4 -7.49 -6.64 -18.19
N LEU A 5 -8.80 -6.76 -18.09
CA LEU A 5 -9.62 -5.77 -17.40
C LEU A 5 -9.63 -6.11 -15.91
N LEU A 6 -9.19 -5.17 -15.07
CA LEU A 6 -9.16 -5.34 -13.61
C LEU A 6 -10.55 -5.72 -13.04
N GLU A 7 -11.61 -5.21 -13.64
CA GLU A 7 -12.99 -5.58 -13.30
C GLU A 7 -13.23 -7.09 -13.43
N ASN A 8 -12.77 -7.70 -14.51
CA ASN A 8 -12.93 -9.13 -14.73
C ASN A 8 -12.15 -9.96 -13.71
N GLU A 9 -10.94 -9.52 -13.36
CA GLU A 9 -10.09 -10.20 -12.37
C GLU A 9 -10.66 -10.10 -10.94
N LEU A 10 -11.31 -8.99 -10.61
CA LEU A 10 -11.83 -8.76 -9.25
C LEU A 10 -13.27 -9.24 -9.07
N SER A 11 -14.10 -9.25 -10.12
CA SER A 11 -15.54 -9.57 -10.03
C SER A 11 -15.82 -10.97 -9.52
N GLY A 12 -14.94 -11.94 -9.82
CA GLY A 12 -15.04 -13.33 -9.34
C GLY A 12 -14.37 -13.57 -7.98
N CYS A 13 -13.75 -12.56 -7.38
CA CYS A 13 -12.97 -12.72 -6.15
C CYS A 13 -13.78 -12.29 -4.92
N ALA A 14 -14.22 -13.25 -4.10
CA ALA A 14 -14.96 -12.96 -2.87
C ALA A 14 -14.13 -12.19 -1.83
N TYR A 15 -12.80 -12.26 -1.90
CA TYR A 15 -11.87 -11.56 -1.03
C TYR A 15 -10.66 -11.03 -1.80
N PRO A 16 -10.76 -9.86 -2.45
CA PRO A 16 -9.65 -9.29 -3.21
C PRO A 16 -8.48 -8.80 -2.34
N GLY A 17 -8.66 -8.76 -1.03
CA GLY A 17 -7.61 -8.37 -0.10
C GLY A 17 -7.19 -6.91 -0.24
N ARG A 18 -5.95 -6.68 -0.65
CA ARG A 18 -5.36 -5.35 -0.85
C ARG A 18 -4.65 -5.29 -2.19
N GLY A 19 -4.77 -4.15 -2.87
CA GLY A 19 -4.08 -3.95 -4.14
C GLY A 19 -3.68 -2.51 -4.39
N ILE A 20 -2.59 -2.35 -5.15
CA ILE A 20 -2.08 -1.07 -5.63
C ILE A 20 -2.13 -1.10 -7.15
N VAL A 21 -2.65 -0.04 -7.74
CA VAL A 21 -2.63 0.19 -9.19
C VAL A 21 -1.87 1.47 -9.45
N ILE A 22 -0.94 1.44 -10.39
CA ILE A 22 -0.22 2.61 -10.89
C ILE A 22 -0.37 2.66 -12.41
N GLY A 23 -0.74 3.81 -12.94
CA GLY A 23 -0.97 3.94 -14.37
C GLY A 23 -1.25 5.37 -14.82
N ARG A 24 -1.83 5.48 -16.02
CA ARG A 24 -2.32 6.75 -16.59
C ARG A 24 -3.84 6.78 -16.62
N SER A 25 -4.41 7.98 -16.50
CA SER A 25 -5.83 8.21 -16.80
C SER A 25 -6.16 7.87 -18.26
N ALA A 26 -7.43 7.59 -18.56
CA ALA A 26 -7.85 7.20 -19.90
C ALA A 26 -7.53 8.25 -20.98
N ASP A 27 -7.51 9.54 -20.61
CA ASP A 27 -7.13 10.65 -21.48
C ASP A 27 -5.61 10.90 -21.55
N GLY A 28 -4.83 10.11 -20.82
CA GLY A 28 -3.37 10.20 -20.76
C GLY A 28 -2.81 11.43 -20.03
N THR A 29 -3.66 12.28 -19.45
CA THR A 29 -3.25 13.57 -18.88
C THR A 29 -2.76 13.49 -17.44
N LYS A 30 -3.05 12.39 -16.72
CA LYS A 30 -2.72 12.23 -15.30
C LYS A 30 -1.99 10.92 -15.05
N ALA A 31 -0.96 10.96 -14.23
CA ALA A 31 -0.45 9.78 -13.55
C ALA A 31 -1.38 9.47 -12.36
N VAL A 32 -1.76 8.21 -12.21
CA VAL A 32 -2.77 7.77 -11.23
C VAL A 32 -2.22 6.65 -10.39
N THR A 33 -2.39 6.75 -9.09
CA THR A 33 -2.26 5.61 -8.17
C THR A 33 -3.60 5.37 -7.48
N ALA A 34 -3.97 4.10 -7.33
CA ALA A 34 -5.14 3.70 -6.58
C ALA A 34 -4.77 2.59 -5.59
N TYR A 35 -5.40 2.64 -4.44
CA TYR A 35 -5.27 1.63 -3.40
C TYR A 35 -6.66 1.15 -2.98
N PHE A 36 -6.87 -0.14 -2.98
CA PHE A 36 -8.07 -0.74 -2.43
C PHE A 36 -7.75 -1.72 -1.31
N ILE A 37 -8.69 -1.88 -0.39
CA ILE A 37 -8.51 -2.73 0.79
C ILE A 37 -9.83 -3.36 1.21
N MET A 38 -9.76 -4.65 1.54
CA MET A 38 -10.81 -5.40 2.19
C MET A 38 -10.24 -6.09 3.45
N GLY A 39 -10.80 -5.77 4.62
CA GLY A 39 -10.42 -6.42 5.87
C GLY A 39 -11.05 -7.81 6.03
N ARG A 40 -10.38 -8.73 6.69
CA ARG A 40 -10.91 -10.06 7.03
C ARG A 40 -11.84 -10.03 8.24
N SER A 41 -11.43 -9.37 9.32
CA SER A 41 -12.19 -9.26 10.56
C SER A 41 -13.11 -8.05 10.60
N ALA A 42 -14.06 -8.02 11.52
CA ALA A 42 -14.91 -6.86 11.79
C ALA A 42 -14.06 -5.63 12.15
N ASN A 43 -13.05 -5.78 13.03
CA ASN A 43 -12.13 -4.71 13.39
C ASN A 43 -11.39 -4.17 12.16
N SER A 44 -10.84 -5.04 11.30
CA SER A 44 -10.13 -4.60 10.09
C SER A 44 -11.02 -3.99 9.01
N ARG A 45 -12.34 -4.21 9.03
CA ARG A 45 -13.32 -3.57 8.15
C ARG A 45 -13.82 -2.23 8.68
N ASN A 46 -13.60 -1.96 9.97
CA ASN A 46 -14.06 -0.75 10.64
C ASN A 46 -13.13 0.44 10.34
N ARG A 47 -12.99 0.80 9.05
CA ARG A 47 -12.16 1.93 8.62
C ARG A 47 -12.67 2.58 7.35
N VAL A 48 -12.32 3.85 7.23
CA VAL A 48 -12.55 4.68 6.05
C VAL A 48 -11.26 5.36 5.64
N PHE A 49 -11.18 5.81 4.39
CA PHE A 49 -10.12 6.70 3.93
C PHE A 49 -10.54 8.15 4.19
N VAL A 50 -9.60 8.94 4.69
CA VAL A 50 -9.73 10.38 4.85
C VAL A 50 -8.53 11.09 4.25
N GLU A 51 -8.74 12.29 3.74
CA GLU A 51 -7.65 13.14 3.27
C GLU A 51 -6.74 13.53 4.44
N ASP A 52 -5.43 13.50 4.23
CA ASP A 52 -4.43 13.97 5.16
C ASP A 52 -3.35 14.76 4.39
N LYS A 53 -3.51 16.07 4.37
CA LYS A 53 -2.68 16.99 3.57
C LYS A 53 -2.73 16.63 2.07
N GLU A 54 -1.58 16.27 1.48
CA GLU A 54 -1.48 15.79 0.09
C GLU A 54 -1.63 14.26 -0.02
N GLY A 55 -1.86 13.57 1.11
CA GLY A 55 -1.96 12.12 1.19
C GLY A 55 -3.33 11.64 1.64
N ILE A 56 -3.36 10.38 2.06
CA ILE A 56 -4.55 9.70 2.56
C ILE A 56 -4.16 8.92 3.81
N ARG A 57 -5.01 8.94 4.84
CA ARG A 57 -4.90 8.05 5.99
C ARG A 57 -6.17 7.25 6.21
N THR A 58 -6.07 6.19 6.97
CA THR A 58 -7.25 5.46 7.45
C THR A 58 -7.67 5.99 8.82
N GLU A 59 -8.98 5.99 9.06
CA GLU A 59 -9.59 6.23 10.36
C GLU A 59 -10.60 5.14 10.68
N ALA A 60 -10.92 4.96 11.97
CA ALA A 60 -12.03 4.10 12.35
C ALA A 60 -13.35 4.69 11.85
N PHE A 61 -14.16 3.87 11.17
CA PHE A 61 -15.52 4.26 10.79
C PHE A 61 -16.40 4.46 12.02
N ASP A 62 -16.28 3.55 12.99
CA ASP A 62 -16.93 3.65 14.31
C ASP A 62 -15.84 3.53 15.40
N PRO A 63 -15.38 4.64 15.99
CA PRO A 63 -14.33 4.62 17.00
C PRO A 63 -14.67 3.78 18.23
N SER A 64 -15.96 3.61 18.56
CA SER A 64 -16.38 2.80 19.70
C SER A 64 -16.15 1.30 19.52
N LYS A 65 -15.92 0.86 18.27
CA LYS A 65 -15.67 -0.53 17.88
C LYS A 65 -14.21 -0.79 17.51
N LEU A 66 -13.33 0.19 17.72
CA LEU A 66 -11.91 0.04 17.43
C LEU A 66 -11.24 -0.73 18.57
N GLU A 67 -10.80 -1.96 18.29
CA GLU A 67 -10.14 -2.83 19.29
C GLU A 67 -8.63 -2.59 19.28
N ASP A 68 -7.97 -2.84 18.14
CA ASP A 68 -6.54 -2.68 17.95
C ASP A 68 -6.25 -1.87 16.67
N PRO A 69 -5.72 -0.64 16.80
CA PRO A 69 -5.41 0.20 15.66
C PRO A 69 -4.12 -0.19 14.91
N SER A 70 -3.24 -0.99 15.50
CA SER A 70 -1.83 -1.11 15.08
C SER A 70 -1.62 -1.54 13.63
N LEU A 71 -2.49 -2.39 13.07
CA LEU A 71 -2.39 -2.87 11.69
C LEU A 71 -3.50 -2.32 10.77
N ILE A 72 -4.37 -1.45 11.29
CA ILE A 72 -5.51 -0.96 10.52
C ILE A 72 -5.55 0.56 10.37
N ILE A 73 -4.91 1.32 11.27
CA ILE A 73 -4.81 2.78 11.21
C ILE A 73 -3.40 3.17 10.78
N TYR A 74 -3.27 3.69 9.57
CA TYR A 74 -2.01 4.12 8.96
C TYR A 74 -2.29 5.08 7.79
N ALA A 75 -1.26 5.69 7.24
CA ALA A 75 -1.35 6.48 6.01
C ALA A 75 -1.04 5.59 4.79
N PRO A 76 -2.02 5.10 4.01
CA PRO A 76 -1.73 4.32 2.82
C PRO A 76 -1.07 5.12 1.71
N VAL A 77 -1.24 6.44 1.69
CA VAL A 77 -0.65 7.32 0.68
C VAL A 77 0.01 8.52 1.34
N ARG A 78 1.27 8.77 1.01
CA ARG A 78 2.00 9.99 1.37
C ARG A 78 2.72 10.57 0.15
N VAL A 79 2.82 11.89 0.10
CA VAL A 79 3.51 12.61 -0.97
C VAL A 79 4.80 13.23 -0.44
N LEU A 80 5.90 13.03 -1.16
CA LEU A 80 7.22 13.60 -0.87
C LEU A 80 7.74 14.32 -2.13
N GLY A 81 7.45 15.60 -2.26
CA GLY A 81 7.76 16.39 -3.44
C GLY A 81 7.10 15.80 -4.69
N LYS A 82 7.90 15.35 -5.67
CA LYS A 82 7.40 14.72 -6.90
C LYS A 82 7.03 13.25 -6.77
N LYS A 83 7.12 12.69 -5.58
CA LYS A 83 6.97 11.24 -5.32
C LYS A 83 5.68 10.97 -4.56
N THR A 84 4.89 10.00 -5.03
CA THR A 84 3.74 9.45 -4.33
C THR A 84 4.09 8.05 -3.86
N ILE A 85 4.07 7.85 -2.54
CA ILE A 85 4.31 6.58 -1.87
C ILE A 85 2.94 5.98 -1.53
N VAL A 86 2.69 4.74 -1.94
CA VAL A 86 1.44 4.02 -1.65
C VAL A 86 1.76 2.64 -1.10
N THR A 87 1.18 2.27 0.03
CA THR A 87 1.39 0.96 0.66
C THR A 87 0.14 0.44 1.37
N ASN A 88 0.19 -0.82 1.78
CA ASN A 88 -0.90 -1.46 2.50
C ASN A 88 -0.75 -1.49 4.02
N GLY A 89 0.14 -0.68 4.60
CA GLY A 89 0.39 -0.67 6.03
C GLY A 89 1.28 0.50 6.48
N ASP A 90 1.73 0.43 7.71
CA ASP A 90 2.57 1.44 8.37
C ASP A 90 3.95 1.65 7.74
N GLN A 91 4.38 0.75 6.84
CA GLN A 91 5.62 0.95 6.09
C GLN A 91 5.61 2.19 5.19
N THR A 92 4.45 2.80 4.92
CA THR A 92 4.38 4.10 4.21
C THR A 92 5.18 5.15 4.94
N ASP A 93 5.02 5.24 6.26
CA ASP A 93 5.75 6.20 7.09
C ASP A 93 7.25 5.89 7.11
N THR A 94 7.63 4.61 7.24
CA THR A 94 9.03 4.19 7.15
C THR A 94 9.67 4.63 5.83
N VAL A 95 8.99 4.38 4.71
CA VAL A 95 9.49 4.77 3.38
C VAL A 95 9.59 6.28 3.26
N TYR A 96 8.55 7.00 3.66
CA TYR A 96 8.52 8.46 3.63
C TYR A 96 9.66 9.08 4.44
N ASP A 97 9.82 8.65 5.69
CA ASP A 97 10.80 9.21 6.61
C ASP A 97 12.24 8.94 6.13
N LEU A 98 12.54 7.71 5.72
CA LEU A 98 13.87 7.36 5.22
C LEU A 98 14.19 8.03 3.89
N MET A 99 13.22 8.10 2.96
CA MET A 99 13.42 8.82 1.70
C MET A 99 13.59 10.33 1.92
N SER A 100 12.96 10.93 2.93
CA SER A 100 13.16 12.34 3.29
C SER A 100 14.58 12.63 3.77
N THR A 101 15.31 11.62 4.26
CA THR A 101 16.74 11.71 4.63
C THR A 101 17.70 11.33 3.51
N GLY A 102 17.19 11.07 2.29
CA GLY A 102 17.99 10.76 1.11
C GLY A 102 18.21 9.27 0.83
N LYS A 103 17.55 8.37 1.57
CA LYS A 103 17.55 6.93 1.25
C LYS A 103 16.70 6.66 0.01
N THR A 104 17.01 5.56 -0.68
CA THR A 104 16.19 5.09 -1.79
C THR A 104 14.94 4.35 -1.27
N PHE A 105 13.98 4.13 -2.16
CA PHE A 105 12.78 3.32 -1.89
C PHE A 105 13.16 1.89 -1.45
N GLU A 106 14.08 1.29 -2.18
CA GLU A 106 14.56 -0.06 -1.89
C GLU A 106 15.29 -0.14 -0.54
N GLU A 107 16.21 0.80 -0.25
CA GLU A 107 16.90 0.86 1.04
C GLU A 107 15.92 1.03 2.20
N SER A 108 14.87 1.81 2.01
CA SER A 108 13.82 2.00 3.01
C SER A 108 13.07 0.70 3.30
N LEU A 109 12.70 -0.04 2.25
CA LEU A 109 11.98 -1.31 2.38
C LEU A 109 12.84 -2.45 2.93
N ARG A 110 14.17 -2.38 2.82
CA ARG A 110 15.09 -3.37 3.44
C ARG A 110 14.99 -3.38 4.97
N THR A 111 14.48 -2.31 5.59
CA THR A 111 14.26 -2.23 7.04
C THR A 111 12.96 -2.87 7.49
N ARG A 112 12.13 -3.35 6.56
CA ARG A 112 10.80 -3.90 6.83
C ARG A 112 10.69 -5.35 6.35
N GLU A 113 9.71 -6.05 6.91
CA GLU A 113 9.31 -7.40 6.54
C GLU A 113 7.79 -7.43 6.35
N PHE A 114 7.19 -8.59 6.15
CA PHE A 114 5.74 -8.79 6.14
C PHE A 114 5.08 -8.39 7.48
N GLU A 115 3.75 -8.36 7.55
CA GLU A 115 3.04 -8.01 8.80
C GLU A 115 3.21 -9.12 9.86
N PRO A 116 3.37 -8.75 11.16
CA PRO A 116 3.53 -9.73 12.25
C PRO A 116 2.19 -10.32 12.72
N ASP A 117 1.29 -10.62 11.79
CA ASP A 117 -0.08 -11.07 12.02
C ASP A 117 -0.22 -12.60 11.88
N ALA A 118 0.59 -13.36 12.62
CA ALA A 118 0.51 -14.82 12.61
C ALA A 118 -0.95 -15.32 12.76
N PRO A 119 -1.34 -16.40 12.08
CA PRO A 119 -0.56 -17.22 11.15
C PRO A 119 -0.52 -16.69 9.70
N ASN A 120 -1.10 -15.53 9.42
CA ASN A 120 -1.27 -15.01 8.06
C ASN A 120 0.01 -14.48 7.45
N PHE A 121 0.86 -13.82 8.26
CA PHE A 121 2.06 -13.11 7.79
C PHE A 121 1.76 -12.29 6.54
N THR A 122 0.75 -11.40 6.67
CA THR A 122 0.20 -10.63 5.53
C THR A 122 1.33 -9.92 4.77
N PRO A 123 1.45 -10.15 3.46
CA PRO A 123 2.46 -9.48 2.65
C PRO A 123 2.32 -7.96 2.70
N ARG A 124 3.45 -7.26 2.77
CA ARG A 124 3.50 -5.82 2.56
C ARG A 124 3.69 -5.53 1.09
N ILE A 125 2.75 -4.83 0.48
CA ILE A 125 2.86 -4.32 -0.88
C ILE A 125 3.13 -2.83 -0.83
N SER A 126 4.02 -2.36 -1.70
CA SER A 126 4.44 -0.96 -1.74
C SER A 126 4.62 -0.51 -3.18
N GLY A 127 4.22 0.73 -3.47
CA GLY A 127 4.44 1.40 -4.74
C GLY A 127 5.04 2.78 -4.51
N LEU A 128 5.92 3.17 -5.40
CA LEU A 128 6.45 4.52 -5.54
C LEU A 128 6.17 4.99 -6.95
N MET A 129 5.52 6.12 -7.10
CA MET A 129 5.34 6.80 -8.38
C MET A 129 6.06 8.14 -8.32
N THR A 130 6.92 8.42 -9.29
CA THR A 130 7.62 9.70 -9.44
C THR A 130 7.10 10.40 -10.68
N VAL A 131 6.63 11.63 -10.56
CA VAL A 131 6.14 12.44 -11.69
C VAL A 131 7.12 13.57 -11.92
N ASP A 132 7.67 13.66 -13.14
CA ASP A 132 8.59 14.74 -13.54
C ASP A 132 8.35 15.14 -15.00
N ASN A 133 8.20 16.45 -15.23
CA ASN A 133 8.03 17.06 -16.56
C ASN A 133 6.93 16.39 -17.43
N GLY A 134 5.80 15.97 -16.82
CA GLY A 134 4.69 15.37 -17.54
C GLY A 134 4.85 13.85 -17.80
N GLU A 135 5.99 13.29 -17.46
CA GLU A 135 6.22 11.84 -17.47
C GLU A 135 6.16 11.28 -16.06
N TYR A 136 5.92 9.97 -15.94
CA TYR A 136 6.02 9.28 -14.67
C TYR A 136 6.80 7.98 -14.79
N ASP A 137 7.47 7.65 -13.71
CA ASP A 137 8.15 6.38 -13.49
C ASP A 137 7.63 5.75 -12.19
N TYR A 138 7.76 4.44 -12.04
CA TYR A 138 7.29 3.76 -10.86
C TYR A 138 8.17 2.57 -10.46
N ALA A 139 8.15 2.25 -9.18
CA ALA A 139 8.68 1.02 -8.61
C ALA A 139 7.61 0.34 -7.75
N MET A 140 7.58 -0.97 -7.73
CA MET A 140 6.69 -1.77 -6.88
C MET A 140 7.49 -2.82 -6.12
N SER A 141 7.03 -3.17 -4.92
CA SER A 141 7.68 -4.18 -4.09
C SER A 141 6.66 -5.01 -3.33
N ILE A 142 6.99 -6.27 -3.10
CA ILE A 142 6.27 -7.18 -2.21
C ILE A 142 7.27 -7.77 -1.22
N LEU A 143 6.95 -7.68 0.07
CA LEU A 143 7.65 -8.34 1.17
C LEU A 143 6.70 -9.41 1.71
N LYS A 144 7.07 -10.68 1.62
CA LYS A 144 6.22 -11.77 2.11
C LYS A 144 7.03 -12.83 2.86
N SER A 145 6.38 -13.58 3.75
CA SER A 145 7.01 -14.71 4.41
C SER A 145 7.31 -15.82 3.39
N HIS A 146 8.48 -16.44 3.52
CA HIS A 146 8.83 -17.61 2.74
C HIS A 146 8.02 -18.83 3.20
N ASN A 147 7.01 -19.22 2.43
CA ASN A 147 6.13 -20.37 2.76
C ASN A 147 5.56 -20.34 4.19
N GLY A 148 5.22 -19.16 4.73
CA GLY A 148 4.70 -19.02 6.08
C GLY A 148 5.78 -19.11 7.19
N ASN A 149 7.06 -19.06 6.82
CA ASN A 149 8.15 -19.04 7.80
C ASN A 149 8.27 -17.63 8.43
N PRO A 150 8.08 -17.48 9.76
CA PRO A 150 8.15 -16.18 10.44
C PRO A 150 9.54 -15.54 10.44
N ASN A 151 10.59 -16.32 10.17
CA ASN A 151 11.98 -15.87 10.24
C ASN A 151 12.62 -15.63 8.86
N GLN A 152 11.84 -15.70 7.79
CA GLN A 152 12.36 -15.52 6.43
C GLN A 152 11.43 -14.67 5.59
N CYS A 153 11.94 -13.57 5.06
CA CYS A 153 11.23 -12.62 4.21
C CYS A 153 11.75 -12.67 2.78
N ASP A 154 10.88 -13.04 1.84
CA ASP A 154 11.12 -12.90 0.41
C ASP A 154 10.82 -11.45 -0.01
N ARG A 155 11.66 -10.91 -0.89
CA ARG A 155 11.62 -9.52 -1.37
C ARG A 155 11.61 -9.49 -2.90
N PHE A 156 10.59 -8.86 -3.46
CA PHE A 156 10.39 -8.70 -4.90
C PHE A 156 10.21 -7.24 -5.25
#